data_4405d603fba62731c9e3618c803b8b12
#
_entry.id   4405d603fba62731c9e3618c803b8b12
#
_cell.length_a   1.000
_cell.length_b   1.000
_cell.length_c   1.000
_cell.angle_alpha   90.00
_cell.angle_beta   90.00
_cell.angle_gamma   90.00
#
_symmetry.space_group_name_H-M   'P 1'
#
loop_
_entity.id
_entity.type
_entity.pdbx_description
1 polymer ?
#
loop_
_entity_poly.entity_id
_entity_poly.type
_entity_poly.pdbx_seq_one_letter_code
_entity_poly.pdbx_strand_id
1 'polypeptide(L)'
;TVVYKGMVRSEVLAQYFADLRDPRFEVSFAVYHRRFSTNTLPRWPLAQPMRLLGHNGEINTLLGNLNWAKASEASLADVWGEAADDLNPVVNPAFSDSANLDATLELMVRSGRSITDSLITVVPEAFRNPPDLEDRPEVTAMYEFKAGIQEPCDGPALLVFADGKR
;
A
#
# COMPACT_ATOMS: atom_id res chain seq x y z
N THR A 1 -0.08 7.90 15.54
CA THR A 1 0.09 6.50 15.09
C THR A 1 1.49 6.04 15.44
N VAL A 2 1.62 4.84 16.00
CA VAL A 2 2.90 4.18 16.27
C VAL A 2 2.93 2.88 15.49
N VAL A 3 4.06 2.55 14.87
CA VAL A 3 4.27 1.30 14.14
C VAL A 3 5.44 0.55 14.76
N TYR A 4 5.16 -0.63 15.32
CA TYR A 4 6.17 -1.52 15.85
C TYR A 4 6.54 -2.55 14.79
N LYS A 5 7.83 -2.63 14.46
CA LYS A 5 8.34 -3.58 13.46
C LYS A 5 9.45 -4.42 14.05
N GLY A 6 9.46 -5.70 13.73
CA GLY A 6 10.51 -6.60 14.15
C GLY A 6 10.35 -8.00 13.60
N MET A 7 11.45 -8.74 13.59
CA MET A 7 11.48 -10.17 13.27
C MET A 7 11.45 -10.95 14.59
N VAL A 8 10.30 -10.90 15.26
CA VAL A 8 10.10 -11.52 16.58
C VAL A 8 8.91 -12.49 16.55
N ARG A 9 8.96 -13.51 17.40
CA ARG A 9 7.78 -14.36 17.60
C ARG A 9 6.71 -13.56 18.35
N SER A 10 5.44 -13.83 18.05
CA SER A 10 4.31 -13.11 18.65
C SER A 10 4.33 -13.12 20.17
N GLU A 11 4.76 -14.23 20.78
CA GLU A 11 4.79 -14.43 22.23
C GLU A 11 5.76 -13.50 22.96
N VAL A 12 6.79 -13.01 22.25
CA VAL A 12 7.80 -12.13 22.85
C VAL A 12 7.63 -10.66 22.46
N LEU A 13 6.61 -10.33 21.65
CA LEU A 13 6.41 -8.97 21.14
C LEU A 13 6.32 -7.94 22.26
N ALA A 14 5.49 -8.21 23.29
CA ALA A 14 5.34 -7.31 24.44
C ALA A 14 6.56 -7.31 25.38
N GLN A 15 7.46 -8.30 25.28
CA GLN A 15 8.72 -8.29 26.01
C GLN A 15 9.75 -7.43 25.28
N TYR A 16 9.70 -7.45 23.94
CA TYR A 16 10.60 -6.69 23.07
C TYR A 16 10.24 -5.19 23.06
N PHE A 17 8.95 -4.87 22.96
CA PHE A 17 8.43 -3.50 23.04
C PHE A 17 7.79 -3.30 24.41
N ALA A 18 8.52 -2.69 25.35
CA ALA A 18 8.13 -2.60 26.75
C ALA A 18 6.85 -1.79 26.99
N ASP A 19 6.60 -0.78 26.17
CA ASP A 19 5.40 0.06 26.22
C ASP A 19 4.10 -0.70 25.95
N LEU A 20 4.14 -1.83 25.23
CA LEU A 20 2.98 -2.72 25.11
C LEU A 20 2.54 -3.39 26.41
N ARG A 21 3.34 -3.26 27.49
CA ARG A 21 3.02 -3.73 28.84
C ARG A 21 2.64 -2.60 29.78
N ASP A 22 2.76 -1.36 29.37
CA ASP A 22 2.38 -0.21 30.19
C ASP A 22 0.84 -0.16 30.28
N PRO A 23 0.26 -0.18 31.50
CA PRO A 23 -1.19 -0.14 31.66
C PRO A 23 -1.84 1.16 31.15
N ARG A 24 -1.05 2.19 30.88
CA ARG A 24 -1.51 3.45 30.27
C ARG A 24 -1.55 3.38 28.73
N PHE A 25 -1.00 2.31 28.12
CA PHE A 25 -1.00 2.14 26.69
C PHE A 25 -2.37 1.65 26.22
N GLU A 26 -3.23 2.60 25.92
CA GLU A 26 -4.58 2.36 25.40
C GLU A 26 -4.65 2.75 23.93
N VAL A 27 -5.30 1.91 23.11
CA VAL A 27 -5.49 2.15 21.69
C VAL A 27 -6.93 1.84 21.28
N SER A 28 -7.48 2.63 20.36
CA SER A 28 -8.82 2.40 19.83
C SER A 28 -8.88 1.21 18.89
N PHE A 29 -7.79 0.93 18.18
CA PHE A 29 -7.65 -0.22 17.29
C PHE A 29 -6.17 -0.54 17.06
N ALA A 30 -5.88 -1.75 16.56
CA ALA A 30 -4.56 -2.16 16.14
C ALA A 30 -4.63 -2.89 14.79
N VAL A 31 -3.73 -2.54 13.89
CA VAL A 31 -3.48 -3.30 12.67
C VAL A 31 -2.20 -4.11 12.89
N TYR A 32 -2.24 -5.41 12.64
CA TYR A 32 -1.08 -6.26 12.81
C TYR A 32 -0.97 -7.32 11.71
N HIS A 33 0.25 -7.75 11.45
CA HIS A 33 0.55 -8.85 10.53
C HIS A 33 1.56 -9.80 11.15
N ARG A 34 1.27 -11.10 11.15
CA ARG A 34 2.08 -12.12 11.85
C ARG A 34 3.15 -12.77 10.98
N ARG A 35 3.13 -12.55 9.67
CA ARG A 35 4.00 -13.23 8.72
C ARG A 35 4.68 -12.24 7.79
N PHE A 36 5.86 -12.60 7.33
CA PHE A 36 6.52 -11.95 6.20
C PHE A 36 5.98 -12.50 4.88
N SER A 37 6.21 -11.74 3.79
CA SER A 37 5.98 -12.25 2.43
C SER A 37 6.77 -13.53 2.20
N THR A 38 6.16 -14.50 1.49
CA THR A 38 6.82 -15.74 1.11
C THR A 38 7.71 -15.60 -0.14
N ASN A 39 7.53 -14.52 -0.89
CA ASN A 39 8.18 -14.27 -2.18
C ASN A 39 9.44 -13.41 -2.10
N THR A 40 9.80 -12.93 -0.91
CA THR A 40 10.98 -12.10 -0.67
C THR A 40 11.73 -12.58 0.56
N LEU A 41 13.04 -12.27 0.62
CA LEU A 41 13.81 -12.51 1.84
C LEU A 41 13.30 -11.61 2.96
N PRO A 42 12.96 -12.18 4.12
CA PRO A 42 12.47 -11.41 5.26
C PRO A 42 13.50 -10.37 5.71
N ARG A 43 13.04 -9.12 5.84
CA ARG A 43 13.81 -8.01 6.40
C ARG A 43 12.90 -7.24 7.34
N TRP A 44 13.41 -6.76 8.45
CA TRP A 44 12.59 -6.06 9.43
C TRP A 44 11.87 -4.80 8.86
N PRO A 45 12.46 -4.02 7.91
CA PRO A 45 11.73 -2.88 7.32
C PRO A 45 10.51 -3.30 6.50
N LEU A 46 10.49 -4.55 5.99
CA LEU A 46 9.39 -5.12 5.22
C LEU A 46 8.35 -5.82 6.10
N ALA A 47 8.51 -5.81 7.42
CA ALA A 47 7.46 -6.26 8.33
C ALA A 47 6.24 -5.36 8.24
N GLN A 48 5.05 -5.96 8.20
CA GLN A 48 3.80 -5.23 8.14
C GLN A 48 3.23 -4.96 9.56
N PRO A 49 2.41 -3.92 9.72
CA PRO A 49 1.93 -3.00 8.69
C PRO A 49 3.04 -2.09 8.16
N MET A 50 2.85 -1.61 6.94
CA MET A 50 3.68 -0.59 6.32
C MET A 50 3.35 0.79 6.90
N ARG A 51 3.58 1.89 6.16
CA ARG A 51 3.30 3.25 6.66
C ARG A 51 1.83 3.63 6.59
N LEU A 52 1.13 3.19 5.55
CA LEU A 52 -0.29 3.44 5.36
C LEU A 52 -1.13 2.17 5.50
N LEU A 53 -0.63 1.03 5.03
CA LEU A 53 -1.44 -0.18 4.94
C LEU A 53 -0.78 -1.43 5.53
N GLY A 54 -1.64 -2.40 5.82
CA GLY A 54 -1.32 -3.81 5.90
C GLY A 54 -1.99 -4.55 4.74
N HIS A 55 -1.25 -5.44 4.09
CA HIS A 55 -1.72 -6.22 2.95
C HIS A 55 -1.54 -7.72 3.23
N ASN A 56 -2.60 -8.48 3.03
CA ASN A 56 -2.54 -9.93 2.99
C ASN A 56 -3.08 -10.41 1.65
N GLY A 57 -2.21 -10.92 0.80
CA GLY A 57 -2.53 -11.34 -0.55
C GLY A 57 -1.28 -11.52 -1.39
N GLU A 58 -1.45 -11.48 -2.69
CA GLU A 58 -0.37 -11.60 -3.67
C GLU A 58 -0.68 -10.74 -4.90
N ILE A 59 0.28 -9.92 -5.32
CA ILE A 59 0.15 -9.07 -6.51
C ILE A 59 0.82 -9.77 -7.68
N ASN A 60 0.00 -10.28 -8.62
CA ASN A 60 0.47 -11.03 -9.79
C ASN A 60 1.07 -10.11 -10.88
N THR A 61 0.70 -8.83 -10.90
CA THR A 61 1.11 -7.83 -11.89
C THR A 61 2.29 -6.98 -11.45
N LEU A 62 3.01 -7.37 -10.41
CA LEU A 62 4.04 -6.56 -9.75
C LEU A 62 5.02 -5.89 -10.71
N LEU A 63 5.53 -6.61 -11.72
CA LEU A 63 6.51 -6.07 -12.67
C LEU A 63 5.93 -4.89 -13.48
N GLY A 64 4.71 -5.03 -13.97
CA GLY A 64 4.00 -3.95 -14.67
C GLY A 64 3.74 -2.77 -13.75
N ASN A 65 3.26 -3.03 -12.52
CA ASN A 65 3.01 -1.97 -11.53
C ASN A 65 4.29 -1.18 -11.20
N LEU A 66 5.43 -1.86 -11.06
CA LEU A 66 6.73 -1.21 -10.87
C LEU A 66 7.15 -0.35 -12.06
N ASN A 67 6.94 -0.85 -13.28
CA ASN A 67 7.26 -0.11 -14.50
C ASN A 67 6.38 1.14 -14.66
N TRP A 68 5.10 1.06 -14.33
CA TRP A 68 4.20 2.21 -14.33
C TRP A 68 4.58 3.25 -13.28
N ALA A 69 4.86 2.83 -12.06
CA ALA A 69 5.33 3.73 -11.00
C ALA A 69 6.62 4.45 -11.44
N LYS A 70 7.56 3.71 -12.00
CA LYS A 70 8.82 4.26 -12.51
C LYS A 70 8.62 5.21 -13.70
N ALA A 71 7.69 4.92 -14.60
CA ALA A 71 7.36 5.84 -15.70
C ALA A 71 6.76 7.16 -15.18
N SER A 72 5.99 7.10 -14.10
CA SER A 72 5.39 8.28 -13.45
C SER A 72 6.40 9.15 -12.70
N GLU A 73 7.60 8.65 -12.38
CA GLU A 73 8.65 9.41 -11.70
C GLU A 73 9.06 10.67 -12.50
N ALA A 74 9.02 10.62 -13.83
CA ALA A 74 9.34 11.77 -14.68
C ALA A 74 8.43 13.00 -14.46
N SER A 75 7.20 12.79 -13.99
CA SER A 75 6.23 13.85 -13.71
C SER A 75 6.18 14.28 -12.23
N LEU A 76 7.00 13.70 -11.37
CA LEU A 76 7.01 14.09 -9.95
C LEU A 76 7.40 15.56 -9.74
N ALA A 77 8.29 16.09 -10.56
CA ALA A 77 8.71 17.48 -10.48
C ALA A 77 7.56 18.48 -10.68
N ASP A 78 6.52 18.11 -11.46
CA ASP A 78 5.36 18.96 -11.68
C ASP A 78 4.54 19.19 -10.40
N VAL A 79 4.59 18.23 -9.47
CA VAL A 79 3.84 18.25 -8.20
C VAL A 79 4.76 18.62 -7.03
N TRP A 80 5.98 18.12 -7.01
CA TRP A 80 6.90 18.18 -5.87
C TRP A 80 8.05 19.15 -6.05
N GLY A 81 8.25 19.71 -7.28
CA GLY A 81 9.35 20.62 -7.56
C GLY A 81 10.72 19.99 -7.27
N GLU A 82 11.57 20.72 -6.57
CA GLU A 82 12.91 20.26 -6.20
C GLU A 82 12.92 19.03 -5.28
N ALA A 83 11.86 18.81 -4.52
CA ALA A 83 11.75 17.63 -3.65
C ALA A 83 11.54 16.32 -4.43
N ALA A 84 11.27 16.37 -5.72
CA ALA A 84 11.09 15.18 -6.56
C ALA A 84 12.31 14.26 -6.57
N ASP A 85 13.52 14.84 -6.54
CA ASP A 85 14.76 14.06 -6.55
C ASP A 85 14.93 13.22 -5.27
N ASP A 86 14.45 13.72 -4.12
CA ASP A 86 14.48 13.00 -2.85
C ASP A 86 13.47 11.84 -2.79
N LEU A 87 12.45 11.87 -3.65
CA LEU A 87 11.42 10.84 -3.73
C LEU A 87 11.79 9.69 -4.68
N ASN A 88 12.78 9.88 -5.54
CA ASN A 88 13.21 8.89 -6.52
C ASN A 88 14.31 7.95 -5.96
N PRO A 89 14.19 6.63 -6.15
CA PRO A 89 13.07 5.92 -6.76
C PRO A 89 11.90 5.71 -5.76
N VAL A 90 10.67 5.85 -6.22
CA VAL A 90 9.45 5.62 -5.42
C VAL A 90 9.31 4.15 -5.06
N VAL A 91 9.59 3.27 -6.00
CA VAL A 91 9.48 1.82 -5.84
C VAL A 91 10.84 1.13 -5.92
N ASN A 92 10.97 -0.01 -5.26
CA ASN A 92 12.20 -0.78 -5.24
C ASN A 92 11.95 -2.25 -5.60
N PRO A 93 12.50 -2.75 -6.73
CA PRO A 93 12.32 -4.15 -7.15
C PRO A 93 12.81 -5.20 -6.14
N ALA A 94 13.69 -4.81 -5.20
CA ALA A 94 14.18 -5.69 -4.14
C ALA A 94 13.23 -5.77 -2.92
N PHE A 95 12.15 -5.00 -2.93
CA PHE A 95 11.16 -4.99 -1.85
C PHE A 95 9.97 -5.91 -2.19
N SER A 96 9.15 -6.20 -1.18
CA SER A 96 7.94 -6.98 -1.39
C SER A 96 6.90 -6.21 -2.22
N ASP A 97 5.96 -6.94 -2.81
CA ASP A 97 4.78 -6.39 -3.46
C ASP A 97 4.04 -5.39 -2.56
N SER A 98 3.78 -5.79 -1.31
CA SER A 98 3.10 -4.96 -0.31
C SER A 98 3.86 -3.67 0.00
N ALA A 99 5.19 -3.71 0.07
CA ALA A 99 5.99 -2.50 0.34
C ALA A 99 5.99 -1.54 -0.85
N ASN A 100 6.02 -2.05 -2.07
CA ASN A 100 5.91 -1.23 -3.28
C ASN A 100 4.49 -0.66 -3.46
N LEU A 101 3.46 -1.43 -3.13
CA LEU A 101 2.08 -0.94 -3.10
C LEU A 101 1.93 0.21 -2.09
N ASP A 102 2.44 0.04 -0.87
CA ASP A 102 2.40 1.08 0.18
C ASP A 102 3.11 2.36 -0.26
N ALA A 103 4.28 2.25 -0.87
CA ALA A 103 5.05 3.39 -1.37
C ALA A 103 4.28 4.15 -2.47
N THR A 104 3.67 3.43 -3.41
CA THR A 104 2.85 4.03 -4.48
C THR A 104 1.62 4.73 -3.89
N LEU A 105 0.92 4.09 -2.95
CA LEU A 105 -0.23 4.68 -2.27
C LEU A 105 0.17 5.90 -1.44
N GLU A 106 1.27 5.84 -0.72
CA GLU A 106 1.75 6.98 0.07
C GLU A 106 2.06 8.17 -0.83
N LEU A 107 2.72 7.96 -1.96
CA LEU A 107 2.97 9.03 -2.93
C LEU A 107 1.66 9.65 -3.41
N MET A 108 0.66 8.85 -3.82
CA MET A 108 -0.64 9.36 -4.27
C MET A 108 -1.34 10.19 -3.20
N VAL A 109 -1.35 9.70 -1.96
CA VAL A 109 -2.00 10.40 -0.83
C VAL A 109 -1.27 11.70 -0.49
N ARG A 110 0.06 11.68 -0.48
CA ARG A 110 0.88 12.88 -0.23
C ARG A 110 0.78 13.89 -1.37
N SER A 111 0.50 13.43 -2.58
CA SER A 111 0.23 14.29 -3.74
C SER A 111 -1.20 14.86 -3.76
N GLY A 112 -2.00 14.62 -2.70
CA GLY A 112 -3.30 15.24 -2.49
C GLY A 112 -4.52 14.37 -2.82
N ARG A 113 -4.35 13.11 -3.22
CA ARG A 113 -5.46 12.18 -3.41
C ARG A 113 -5.97 11.66 -2.06
N SER A 114 -7.26 11.34 -1.96
CA SER A 114 -7.76 10.61 -0.82
C SER A 114 -7.23 9.17 -0.81
N ILE A 115 -7.11 8.55 0.35
CA ILE A 115 -6.66 7.16 0.45
C ILE A 115 -7.63 6.20 -0.27
N THR A 116 -8.93 6.46 -0.20
CA THR A 116 -9.95 5.66 -0.88
C THR A 116 -9.85 5.79 -2.39
N ASP A 117 -9.63 7.00 -2.92
CA ASP A 117 -9.42 7.21 -4.36
C ASP A 117 -8.13 6.53 -4.84
N SER A 118 -7.06 6.62 -4.07
CA SER A 118 -5.79 5.96 -4.37
C SER A 118 -5.93 4.44 -4.38
N LEU A 119 -6.61 3.86 -3.38
CA LEU A 119 -6.87 2.41 -3.32
C LEU A 119 -7.69 1.92 -4.50
N ILE A 120 -8.77 2.60 -4.87
CA ILE A 120 -9.59 2.27 -6.04
C ILE A 120 -8.78 2.39 -7.35
N THR A 121 -7.77 3.27 -7.37
CA THR A 121 -6.89 3.41 -8.54
C THR A 121 -5.94 2.23 -8.67
N VAL A 122 -5.32 1.79 -7.57
CA VAL A 122 -4.27 0.77 -7.62
C VAL A 122 -4.78 -0.66 -7.39
N VAL A 123 -5.91 -0.84 -6.70
CA VAL A 123 -6.55 -2.13 -6.46
C VAL A 123 -8.06 -1.99 -6.72
N PRO A 124 -8.47 -1.83 -7.98
CA PRO A 124 -9.89 -1.76 -8.33
C PRO A 124 -10.56 -3.13 -8.16
N GLU A 125 -11.88 -3.13 -8.03
CA GLU A 125 -12.65 -4.35 -8.27
C GLU A 125 -12.58 -4.78 -9.74
N ALA A 126 -12.96 -6.02 -10.02
CA ALA A 126 -13.05 -6.51 -11.39
C ALA A 126 -14.15 -5.73 -12.16
N PHE A 127 -13.74 -4.81 -13.03
CA PHE A 127 -14.64 -3.88 -13.73
C PHE A 127 -14.82 -4.21 -15.22
N ARG A 128 -14.11 -5.19 -15.75
CA ARG A 128 -14.24 -5.62 -17.14
C ARG A 128 -15.30 -6.71 -17.24
N ASN A 129 -16.46 -6.34 -17.80
CA ASN A 129 -17.61 -7.21 -17.99
C ASN A 129 -18.17 -7.89 -16.70
N PRO A 130 -18.25 -7.22 -15.54
CA PRO A 130 -18.92 -7.80 -14.40
C PRO A 130 -20.42 -7.64 -14.54
N PRO A 131 -21.22 -8.67 -14.21
CA PRO A 131 -22.68 -8.58 -14.27
C PRO A 131 -23.25 -7.42 -13.43
N ASP A 132 -22.62 -7.13 -12.31
CA ASP A 132 -23.05 -6.10 -11.36
C ASP A 132 -22.83 -4.66 -11.83
N LEU A 133 -22.09 -4.46 -12.92
CA LEU A 133 -21.78 -3.13 -13.49
C LEU A 133 -22.39 -2.93 -14.89
N GLU A 134 -23.16 -3.88 -15.43
CA GLU A 134 -23.78 -3.74 -16.75
C GLU A 134 -24.65 -2.48 -16.84
N ASP A 135 -25.39 -2.15 -15.78
CA ASP A 135 -26.26 -0.98 -15.69
C ASP A 135 -25.55 0.29 -15.15
N ARG A 136 -24.22 0.24 -15.00
CA ARG A 136 -23.42 1.33 -14.39
C ARG A 136 -22.20 1.70 -15.22
N PRO A 137 -22.40 2.17 -16.46
CA PRO A 137 -21.29 2.50 -17.38
C PRO A 137 -20.38 3.61 -16.84
N GLU A 138 -20.89 4.51 -16.00
CA GLU A 138 -20.09 5.56 -15.38
C GLU A 138 -19.04 4.99 -14.40
N VAL A 139 -19.35 3.89 -13.73
CA VAL A 139 -18.39 3.22 -12.82
C VAL A 139 -17.30 2.53 -13.63
N THR A 140 -17.68 1.83 -14.70
CA THR A 140 -16.72 1.21 -15.62
C THR A 140 -15.78 2.25 -16.22
N ALA A 141 -16.33 3.36 -16.74
CA ALA A 141 -15.54 4.45 -17.30
C ALA A 141 -14.60 5.09 -16.27
N MET A 142 -15.02 5.20 -15.01
CA MET A 142 -14.16 5.65 -13.92
C MET A 142 -12.96 4.70 -13.72
N TYR A 143 -13.19 3.40 -13.69
CA TYR A 143 -12.10 2.42 -13.54
C TYR A 143 -11.17 2.40 -14.75
N GLU A 144 -11.69 2.52 -15.97
CA GLU A 144 -10.89 2.62 -17.20
C GLU A 144 -9.97 3.85 -17.16
N PHE A 145 -10.52 5.01 -16.76
CA PHE A 145 -9.73 6.22 -16.56
C PHE A 145 -8.63 6.03 -15.51
N LYS A 146 -8.95 5.43 -14.38
CA LYS A 146 -7.98 5.17 -13.31
C LYS A 146 -6.87 4.19 -13.74
N ALA A 147 -7.21 3.17 -14.52
CA ALA A 147 -6.24 2.23 -15.08
C ALA A 147 -5.26 2.90 -16.07
N GLY A 148 -5.61 4.06 -16.63
CA GLY A 148 -4.71 4.91 -17.41
C GLY A 148 -3.75 5.76 -16.57
N ILE A 149 -4.01 5.92 -15.27
CA ILE A 149 -3.13 6.65 -14.33
C ILE A 149 -2.05 5.72 -13.77
N GLN A 150 -2.45 4.52 -13.37
CA GLN A 150 -1.59 3.50 -12.78
C GLN A 150 -2.10 2.12 -13.19
N GLU A 151 -1.22 1.22 -13.59
CA GLU A 151 -1.62 -0.17 -13.85
C GLU A 151 -2.21 -0.79 -12.59
N PRO A 152 -3.43 -1.33 -12.65
CA PRO A 152 -4.07 -1.98 -11.52
C PRO A 152 -3.25 -3.17 -11.01
N CYS A 153 -3.16 -3.30 -9.71
CA CYS A 153 -2.66 -4.50 -9.06
C CYS A 153 -3.72 -5.60 -9.14
N ASP A 154 -3.39 -6.73 -9.72
CA ASP A 154 -4.26 -7.88 -9.83
C ASP A 154 -3.77 -9.02 -8.92
N GLY A 155 -4.72 -9.68 -8.26
CA GLY A 155 -4.48 -10.78 -7.34
C GLY A 155 -5.39 -10.73 -6.11
N PRO A 156 -5.39 -11.79 -5.29
CA PRO A 156 -6.15 -11.79 -4.05
C PRO A 156 -5.58 -10.74 -3.09
N ALA A 157 -6.43 -9.87 -2.54
CA ALA A 157 -5.99 -8.83 -1.65
C ALA A 157 -6.97 -8.59 -0.49
N LEU A 158 -6.44 -8.60 0.72
CA LEU A 158 -7.08 -8.00 1.88
C LEU A 158 -6.25 -6.79 2.30
N LEU A 159 -6.85 -5.62 2.27
CA LEU A 159 -6.20 -4.36 2.59
C LEU A 159 -6.80 -3.74 3.85
N VAL A 160 -5.92 -3.33 4.76
CA VAL A 160 -6.28 -2.53 5.94
C VAL A 160 -5.41 -1.29 5.93
N PHE A 161 -5.97 -0.12 6.16
CA PHE A 161 -5.21 1.12 6.14
C PHE A 161 -5.57 2.04 7.31
N ALA A 162 -4.66 2.97 7.62
CA ALA A 162 -4.88 4.05 8.56
C ALA A 162 -4.18 5.32 8.06
N ASP A 163 -4.95 6.36 7.77
CA ASP A 163 -4.46 7.66 7.31
C ASP A 163 -4.43 8.73 8.43
N GLY A 164 -4.71 8.33 9.67
CA GLY A 164 -4.83 9.21 10.82
C GLY A 164 -6.18 9.93 10.94
N LYS A 165 -7.09 9.69 10.03
CA LYS A 165 -8.45 10.27 9.99
C LYS A 165 -9.55 9.21 9.97
N ARG A 166 -9.21 8.01 9.49
CA ARG A 166 -10.11 6.87 9.30
C ARG A 166 -9.44 5.59 9.74
#